data_9fc0c6b4d6286c67917974671e0098a9
#
_entry.id   9fc0c6b4d6286c67917974671e0098a9
#
_cell.length_a   1.000
_cell.length_b   1.000
_cell.length_c   1.000
_cell.angle_alpha   90.00
_cell.angle_beta   90.00
_cell.angle_gamma   90.00
#
_symmetry.space_group_name_H-M   'P 1'
#
loop_
_entity.id
_entity.type
_entity.pdbx_description
1 polymer ?
#
loop_
_entity_poly.entity_id
_entity_poly.type
_entity_poly.pdbx_seq_one_letter_code
_entity_poly.pdbx_strand_id
1 'polypeptide(L)'
;PKDIFAEELSLKKFGFVPPEFDLRQTTIDLLTEQAAAFYDFHQKKLFISDWAASAMRQEALVHELAHALADQNCNIEKYLNKDPANSEESLAREAVVEGQAMWPALPSLRRRLTSSPALSRRPVP
;
A
#
# COMPACT_ATOMS: atom_id res chain seq x y z
N PRO A 1 5.78 -6.33 22.76
CA PRO A 1 6.02 -6.50 21.34
C PRO A 1 5.38 -7.81 20.91
N LYS A 2 4.46 -7.75 19.95
CA LYS A 2 3.96 -8.99 19.32
C LYS A 2 5.19 -9.69 18.76
N ASP A 3 5.31 -10.98 19.06
CA ASP A 3 6.44 -11.76 18.57
C ASP A 3 6.25 -11.98 17.05
N ILE A 4 6.87 -11.10 16.25
CA ILE A 4 6.83 -11.13 14.79
C ILE A 4 7.21 -12.53 14.26
N PHE A 5 8.12 -13.21 14.94
CA PHE A 5 8.55 -14.54 14.57
C PHE A 5 7.44 -15.58 14.75
N ALA A 6 6.69 -15.53 15.86
CA ALA A 6 5.56 -16.42 16.09
C ALA A 6 4.42 -16.16 15.08
N GLU A 7 4.19 -14.90 14.74
CA GLU A 7 3.19 -14.51 13.73
C GLU A 7 3.59 -15.02 12.33
N GLU A 8 4.84 -14.81 11.91
CA GLU A 8 5.36 -15.34 10.65
C GLU A 8 5.25 -16.86 10.56
N LEU A 9 5.64 -17.55 11.64
CA LEU A 9 5.54 -19.01 11.70
C LEU A 9 4.10 -19.49 11.55
N SER A 10 3.16 -18.79 12.16
CA SER A 10 1.72 -19.11 12.05
C SER A 10 1.24 -18.92 10.62
N LEU A 11 1.56 -17.80 9.97
CA LEU A 11 1.20 -17.56 8.57
C LEU A 11 1.74 -18.62 7.62
N LYS A 12 2.99 -19.05 7.82
CA LYS A 12 3.62 -20.13 7.05
C LYS A 12 2.93 -21.49 7.29
N LYS A 13 2.65 -21.84 8.53
CA LYS A 13 2.01 -23.11 8.88
C LYS A 13 0.59 -23.24 8.35
N PHE A 14 -0.16 -22.16 8.30
CA PHE A 14 -1.50 -22.13 7.72
C PHE A 14 -1.50 -21.97 6.19
N GLY A 15 -0.33 -21.82 5.57
CA GLY A 15 -0.21 -21.69 4.12
C GLY A 15 -0.69 -20.35 3.56
N PHE A 16 -0.80 -19.31 4.38
CA PHE A 16 -1.18 -17.97 3.95
C PHE A 16 -0.06 -17.25 3.21
N VAL A 17 1.19 -17.66 3.48
CA VAL A 17 2.39 -17.12 2.84
C VAL A 17 3.34 -18.27 2.47
N PRO A 18 4.21 -18.09 1.45
CA PRO A 18 5.19 -19.10 1.08
C PRO A 18 6.27 -19.28 2.16
N PRO A 19 7.01 -20.41 2.18
CA PRO A 19 8.02 -20.69 3.20
C PRO A 19 9.14 -19.67 3.30
N GLU A 20 9.52 -19.05 2.19
CA GLU A 20 10.56 -18.02 2.08
C GLU A 20 10.09 -16.61 2.51
N PHE A 21 8.83 -16.43 2.87
CA PHE A 21 8.28 -15.14 3.28
C PHE A 21 8.97 -14.63 4.56
N ASP A 22 9.39 -13.37 4.54
CA ASP A 22 9.96 -12.65 5.68
C ASP A 22 9.00 -11.53 6.10
N LEU A 23 8.26 -11.76 7.19
CA LEU A 23 7.27 -10.81 7.69
C LEU A 23 7.94 -9.51 8.16
N ARG A 24 9.12 -9.62 8.79
CA ARG A 24 9.84 -8.45 9.28
C ARG A 24 10.31 -7.57 8.13
N GLN A 25 10.94 -8.17 7.11
CA GLN A 25 11.43 -7.41 5.96
C GLN A 25 10.27 -6.81 5.19
N THR A 26 9.22 -7.57 4.93
CA THR A 26 8.00 -7.09 4.26
C THR A 26 7.37 -5.92 5.00
N THR A 27 7.32 -5.98 6.34
CA THR A 27 6.79 -4.88 7.16
C THR A 27 7.67 -3.64 7.05
N ILE A 28 9.00 -3.79 7.08
CA ILE A 28 9.94 -2.66 6.92
C ILE A 28 9.79 -2.04 5.54
N ASP A 29 9.69 -2.83 4.49
CA ASP A 29 9.56 -2.36 3.12
C ASP A 29 8.24 -1.58 2.95
N LEU A 30 7.13 -2.12 3.48
CA LEU A 30 5.82 -1.46 3.45
C LEU A 30 5.83 -0.13 4.22
N LEU A 31 6.37 -0.11 5.43
CA LEU A 31 6.47 1.11 6.22
C LEU A 31 7.39 2.15 5.56
N THR A 32 8.45 1.70 4.90
CA THR A 32 9.37 2.57 4.16
C THR A 32 8.67 3.18 2.95
N GLU A 33 7.88 2.41 2.24
CA GLU A 33 7.08 2.89 1.11
C GLU A 33 6.04 3.93 1.57
N GLN A 34 5.29 3.63 2.62
CA GLN A 34 4.30 4.55 3.20
C GLN A 34 4.95 5.83 3.74
N ALA A 35 6.19 5.75 4.26
CA ALA A 35 6.93 6.92 4.74
C ALA A 35 7.49 7.80 3.60
N ALA A 36 7.45 7.35 2.34
CA ALA A 36 7.91 8.16 1.20
C ALA A 36 6.95 9.31 0.86
N ALA A 37 5.65 9.10 1.04
CA ALA A 37 4.62 10.13 0.96
C ALA A 37 3.40 9.66 1.77
N PHE A 38 2.62 10.59 2.31
CA PHE A 38 1.31 10.29 2.90
C PHE A 38 0.36 11.48 2.81
N TYR A 39 -0.94 11.21 2.69
CA TYR A 39 -1.99 12.20 2.73
C TYR A 39 -2.66 12.21 4.10
N ASP A 40 -2.60 13.36 4.77
CA ASP A 40 -3.27 13.58 6.05
C ASP A 40 -4.72 14.01 5.82
N PHE A 41 -5.65 13.11 6.05
CA PHE A 41 -7.10 13.35 5.89
C PHE A 41 -7.64 14.43 6.83
N HIS A 42 -7.01 14.64 7.98
CA HIS A 42 -7.44 15.64 8.95
C HIS A 42 -6.96 17.05 8.55
N GLN A 43 -5.67 17.17 8.20
CA GLN A 43 -5.08 18.44 7.79
C GLN A 43 -5.32 18.77 6.32
N LYS A 44 -5.80 17.80 5.51
CA LYS A 44 -5.96 17.91 4.05
C LYS A 44 -4.65 18.28 3.36
N LYS A 45 -3.56 17.68 3.81
CA LYS A 45 -2.21 17.95 3.31
C LYS A 45 -1.52 16.68 2.85
N LEU A 46 -0.77 16.81 1.77
CA LEU A 46 0.13 15.79 1.27
C LEU A 46 1.54 16.07 1.79
N PHE A 47 2.14 15.09 2.43
CA PHE A 47 3.52 15.11 2.89
C PHE A 47 4.36 14.22 1.98
N ILE A 48 5.53 14.71 1.58
CA ILE A 48 6.46 13.98 0.72
C ILE A 48 7.83 14.02 1.39
N SER A 49 8.46 12.87 1.56
CA SER A 49 9.79 12.79 2.14
C SER A 49 10.86 13.20 1.11
N ASP A 50 11.89 13.88 1.58
CA ASP A 50 13.04 14.29 0.75
C ASP A 50 14.12 13.19 0.64
N TRP A 51 14.16 12.25 1.59
CA TRP A 51 15.13 11.17 1.66
C TRP A 51 14.82 9.99 0.73
N ALA A 52 13.56 9.78 0.36
CA ALA A 52 13.15 8.64 -0.46
C ALA A 52 13.64 8.77 -1.91
N ALA A 53 14.01 7.67 -2.52
CA ALA A 53 14.39 7.62 -3.93
C ALA A 53 13.26 8.14 -4.84
N SER A 54 13.62 8.80 -5.94
CA SER A 54 12.65 9.45 -6.84
C SER A 54 11.58 8.49 -7.39
N ALA A 55 11.96 7.24 -7.68
CA ALA A 55 11.03 6.21 -8.14
C ALA A 55 10.00 5.84 -7.07
N MET A 56 10.44 5.63 -5.83
CA MET A 56 9.59 5.31 -4.68
C MET A 56 8.64 6.48 -4.38
N ARG A 57 9.16 7.72 -4.39
CA ARG A 57 8.33 8.93 -4.20
C ARG A 57 7.24 9.04 -5.25
N GLN A 58 7.53 8.68 -6.49
CA GLN A 58 6.54 8.79 -7.57
C GLN A 58 5.38 7.79 -7.41
N GLU A 59 5.67 6.56 -6.98
CA GLU A 59 4.63 5.55 -6.73
C GLU A 59 3.78 5.93 -5.52
N ALA A 60 4.40 6.25 -4.39
CA ALA A 60 3.72 6.72 -3.21
C ALA A 60 2.89 7.98 -3.49
N LEU A 61 3.45 8.93 -4.25
CA LEU A 61 2.75 10.16 -4.61
C LEU A 61 1.45 9.90 -5.41
N VAL A 62 1.47 8.98 -6.38
CA VAL A 62 0.28 8.64 -7.16
C VAL A 62 -0.80 8.03 -6.26
N HIS A 63 -0.41 7.15 -5.34
CA HIS A 63 -1.30 6.54 -4.37
C HIS A 63 -1.92 7.60 -3.44
N GLU A 64 -1.11 8.45 -2.85
CA GLU A 64 -1.55 9.50 -1.92
C GLU A 64 -2.39 10.60 -2.60
N LEU A 65 -2.11 10.92 -3.86
CA LEU A 65 -2.95 11.82 -4.66
C LEU A 65 -4.33 11.22 -4.95
N ALA A 66 -4.42 9.89 -5.09
CA ALA A 66 -5.71 9.22 -5.23
C ALA A 66 -6.54 9.34 -3.94
N HIS A 67 -5.91 9.20 -2.76
CA HIS A 67 -6.56 9.48 -1.48
C HIS A 67 -7.04 10.93 -1.39
N ALA A 68 -6.19 11.90 -1.74
CA ALA A 68 -6.55 13.31 -1.71
C ALA A 68 -7.73 13.63 -2.64
N LEU A 69 -7.75 13.06 -3.84
CA LEU A 69 -8.83 13.24 -4.79
C LEU A 69 -10.14 12.60 -4.30
N ALA A 70 -10.08 11.41 -3.76
CA ALA A 70 -11.24 10.72 -3.20
C ALA A 70 -11.80 11.48 -1.99
N ASP A 71 -10.94 11.99 -1.11
CA ASP A 71 -11.34 12.77 0.06
C ASP A 71 -12.06 14.07 -0.30
N GLN A 72 -11.63 14.74 -1.37
CA GLN A 72 -12.32 15.94 -1.88
C GLN A 72 -13.76 15.67 -2.31
N ASN A 73 -14.05 14.45 -2.75
CA ASN A 73 -15.37 14.08 -3.26
C ASN A 73 -16.24 13.33 -2.24
N CYS A 74 -15.63 12.55 -1.35
CA CYS A 74 -16.33 11.58 -0.51
C CYS A 74 -16.11 11.77 1.00
N ASN A 75 -15.30 12.73 1.44
CA ASN A 75 -14.92 12.94 2.85
C ASN A 75 -14.50 11.62 3.54
N ILE A 76 -13.32 11.13 3.16
CA ILE A 76 -12.79 9.85 3.64
C ILE A 76 -12.62 9.82 5.16
N GLU A 77 -12.20 10.93 5.75
CA GLU A 77 -12.08 11.05 7.21
C GLU A 77 -13.39 10.69 7.92
N LYS A 78 -14.52 11.26 7.47
CA LYS A 78 -15.84 10.96 8.03
C LYS A 78 -16.25 9.51 7.78
N TYR A 79 -15.88 8.95 6.63
CA TYR A 79 -16.17 7.56 6.28
C TYR A 79 -15.42 6.57 7.19
N LEU A 80 -14.13 6.83 7.45
CA LEU A 80 -13.31 5.98 8.32
C LEU A 80 -13.67 6.13 9.82
N ASN A 81 -13.98 7.35 10.27
CA ASN A 81 -14.28 7.65 11.68
C ASN A 81 -15.75 7.46 12.05
N LYS A 82 -16.61 7.00 11.15
CA LYS A 82 -17.98 6.62 11.50
C LYS A 82 -17.91 5.43 12.46
N ASP A 83 -18.63 5.53 13.60
CA ASP A 83 -18.66 4.48 14.62
C ASP A 83 -18.84 3.09 13.98
N PRO A 84 -17.82 2.23 13.99
CA PRO A 84 -17.94 0.91 13.44
C PRO A 84 -18.70 -0.01 14.39
N ALA A 85 -19.53 -0.89 13.87
CA ALA A 85 -20.21 -1.90 14.67
C ALA A 85 -19.21 -2.90 15.29
N ASN A 86 -18.07 -3.10 14.62
CA ASN A 86 -16.99 -3.99 15.05
C ASN A 86 -15.69 -3.69 14.30
N SER A 87 -14.61 -4.36 14.69
CA SER A 87 -13.28 -4.21 14.06
C SER A 87 -13.23 -4.66 12.60
N GLU A 88 -14.08 -5.62 12.20
CA GLU A 88 -14.15 -6.08 10.80
C GLU A 88 -14.71 -5.00 9.88
N GLU A 89 -15.70 -4.24 10.36
CA GLU A 89 -16.23 -3.11 9.60
C GLU A 89 -15.19 -2.00 9.41
N SER A 90 -14.40 -1.70 10.44
CA SER A 90 -13.28 -0.75 10.33
C SER A 90 -12.28 -1.21 9.29
N LEU A 91 -11.85 -2.45 9.37
CA LEU A 91 -10.89 -3.04 8.43
C LEU A 91 -11.44 -3.07 7.00
N ALA A 92 -12.72 -3.38 6.82
CA ALA A 92 -13.36 -3.36 5.51
C ALA A 92 -13.39 -1.96 4.90
N ARG A 93 -13.64 -0.92 5.71
CA ARG A 93 -13.60 0.48 5.24
C ARG A 93 -12.20 0.90 4.83
N GLU A 94 -11.19 0.56 5.64
CA GLU A 94 -9.78 0.79 5.28
C GLU A 94 -9.42 0.09 3.97
N ALA A 95 -9.80 -1.18 3.82
CA ALA A 95 -9.54 -1.94 2.59
C ALA A 95 -10.19 -1.31 1.34
N VAL A 96 -11.37 -0.71 1.47
CA VAL A 96 -12.03 0.00 0.36
C VAL A 96 -11.25 1.27 -0.01
N VAL A 97 -10.81 2.03 0.97
CA VAL A 97 -10.05 3.28 0.77
C VAL A 97 -8.68 2.98 0.13
N GLU A 98 -7.98 1.98 0.64
CA GLU A 98 -6.68 1.55 0.10
C GLU A 98 -6.81 0.95 -1.31
N GLY A 99 -7.80 0.07 -1.51
CA GLY A 99 -8.05 -0.53 -2.83
C GLY A 99 -8.39 0.50 -3.90
N GLN A 100 -9.12 1.54 -3.54
CA GLN A 100 -9.44 2.64 -4.44
C GLN A 100 -8.20 3.44 -4.82
N ALA A 101 -7.29 3.71 -3.88
CA ALA A 101 -6.05 4.44 -4.12
C ALA A 101 -5.02 3.63 -4.94
N MET A 102 -5.04 2.31 -4.82
CA MET A 102 -4.18 1.43 -5.62
C MET A 102 -4.57 1.39 -7.10
N TRP A 103 -5.83 1.62 -7.45
CA TRP A 103 -6.32 1.51 -8.82
C TRP A 103 -5.58 2.41 -9.82
N PRO A 104 -5.30 3.71 -9.56
CA PRO A 104 -4.54 4.56 -10.47
C PRO A 104 -3.06 4.18 -10.58
N ALA A 105 -2.50 3.53 -9.56
CA ALA A 105 -1.10 3.09 -9.56
C ALA A 105 -0.85 1.87 -10.46
N LEU A 106 -1.86 1.00 -10.64
CA LEU A 106 -1.74 -0.23 -11.44
C LEU A 106 -1.24 -0.02 -12.88
N PRO A 107 -1.70 0.99 -13.67
CA PRO A 107 -1.19 1.22 -15.01
C PRO A 107 0.28 1.64 -15.02
N SER A 108 0.73 2.39 -14.03
CA SER A 108 2.12 2.81 -13.87
C SER A 108 3.02 1.63 -13.55
N LEU A 109 2.59 0.77 -12.64
CA LEU A 109 3.26 -0.48 -12.29
C LEU A 109 3.34 -1.42 -13.50
N ARG A 110 2.23 -1.62 -14.21
CA ARG A 110 2.18 -2.44 -15.42
C ARG A 110 3.13 -1.92 -16.50
N ARG A 111 3.16 -0.62 -16.74
CA ARG A 111 4.07 -0.01 -17.74
C ARG A 111 5.53 -0.27 -17.39
N ARG A 112 5.92 -0.16 -16.12
CA ARG A 112 7.29 -0.47 -15.66
C ARG A 112 7.64 -1.93 -15.85
N LEU A 113 6.75 -2.85 -15.52
CA LEU A 113 6.96 -4.28 -15.69
C LEU A 113 7.13 -4.67 -17.17
N THR A 114 6.36 -4.05 -18.07
CA THR A 114 6.44 -4.34 -19.51
C THR A 114 7.59 -3.63 -20.22
N SER A 115 8.09 -2.51 -19.69
CA SER A 115 9.23 -1.78 -20.23
C SER A 115 10.58 -2.26 -19.70
N SER A 116 10.59 -3.18 -18.74
CA SER A 116 11.82 -3.77 -18.22
C SER A 116 12.50 -4.65 -19.30
N PRO A 117 13.77 -4.42 -19.65
CA PRO A 117 14.47 -5.21 -20.67
C PRO A 117 14.57 -6.70 -20.37
N ALA A 118 14.44 -7.09 -19.09
CA ALA A 118 14.51 -8.48 -18.64
C ALA A 118 13.30 -9.32 -19.06
N LEU A 119 12.12 -8.71 -19.28
CA LEU A 119 10.89 -9.42 -19.67
C LEU A 119 10.70 -9.50 -21.20
N SER A 120 11.40 -8.66 -21.95
CA SER A 120 11.31 -8.63 -23.42
C SER A 120 12.08 -9.78 -24.11
N ARG A 121 12.83 -10.59 -23.38
CA ARG A 121 13.73 -11.63 -23.93
C ARG A 121 13.27 -13.07 -23.71
N ARG A 122 12.01 -13.33 -23.41
CA ARG A 122 11.53 -14.72 -23.45
C ARG A 122 10.91 -15.00 -24.82
N PRO A 123 11.57 -15.76 -25.69
CA PRO A 123 10.89 -16.34 -26.84
C PRO A 123 9.85 -17.32 -26.30
N VAL A 124 8.63 -17.15 -26.72
CA VAL A 124 7.56 -18.14 -26.52
C VAL A 124 7.93 -19.35 -27.38
N PRO A 125 7.96 -20.58 -26.82
CA PRO A 125 8.22 -21.78 -27.58
C PRO A 125 7.14 -22.05 -28.61
#